data_182801a0d51f8b27fdaa7e3147e44775
#
_entry.id   182801a0d51f8b27fdaa7e3147e44775
#
_cell.length_a   1.000
_cell.length_b   1.000
_cell.length_c   1.000
_cell.angle_alpha   90.00
_cell.angle_beta   90.00
_cell.angle_gamma   90.00
#
_symmetry.space_group_name_H-M   'P 1'
#
loop_
_entity.id
_entity.type
_entity.pdbx_description
1 polymer ?
#
loop_
_entity_poly.entity_id
_entity_poly.type
_entity_poly.pdbx_seq_one_letter_code
_entity_poly.pdbx_strand_id
1 'polypeptide(L)'
;MLRFLSPESAEVTGFATGNPATISVNAAQWPVLTAAMPAPGIFGIADCRSAVMFQASAITTGAGTVQITVRNTGVNKIAFDGSDTFASGQARLYRAESFIYYIGRNRAGEPTLFRARFNVLPGADDVVLDTGLAEEVVEGVENMQLLFAQDIVTNPAQAPTGVINGIRTAAGLLPDSNSQAGWQRVGGVQVGLLVRGNDRAAAQQKTAPTRSLGTRLQLPADGRYRSVYETNIALRNRLYGN
;
A
#
# COMPACT_ATOMS: atom_id res chain seq x y z
N MET A 1 6.22 -1.00 -0.62
CA MET A 1 5.00 -0.33 -1.12
C MET A 1 3.82 -0.81 -0.29
N LEU A 2 2.97 0.11 0.15
CA LEU A 2 1.75 -0.18 0.90
C LEU A 2 0.55 0.14 0.00
N ARG A 3 -0.43 -0.77 -0.06
CA ARG A 3 -1.68 -0.59 -0.84
C ARG A 3 -2.88 -0.89 0.02
N PHE A 4 -3.89 -0.03 -0.04
CA PHE A 4 -5.13 -0.19 0.70
C PHE A 4 -6.26 0.61 0.03
N LEU A 5 -7.49 0.34 0.44
CA LEU A 5 -8.65 1.15 0.06
C LEU A 5 -8.81 2.31 1.04
N SER A 6 -9.14 3.49 0.54
CA SER A 6 -9.43 4.66 1.38
C SER A 6 -10.57 4.37 2.35
N PRO A 7 -10.61 5.01 3.53
CA PRO A 7 -11.76 4.90 4.42
C PRO A 7 -13.02 5.57 3.84
N GLU A 8 -12.83 6.57 2.99
CA GLU A 8 -13.92 7.25 2.29
C GLU A 8 -14.45 6.35 1.16
N SER A 9 -15.76 6.33 0.98
CA SER A 9 -16.40 5.51 -0.04
C SER A 9 -17.66 6.19 -0.57
N ALA A 10 -18.05 5.83 -1.79
CA ALA A 10 -19.31 6.23 -2.41
C ALA A 10 -20.18 5.00 -2.61
N GLU A 11 -21.49 5.18 -2.43
CA GLU A 11 -22.48 4.15 -2.70
C GLU A 11 -22.58 3.88 -4.20
N VAL A 12 -22.56 2.60 -4.58
CA VAL A 12 -22.79 2.17 -5.96
C VAL A 12 -24.28 2.16 -6.24
N THR A 13 -24.70 3.02 -7.16
CA THR A 13 -26.11 3.14 -7.59
C THR A 13 -26.42 2.31 -8.83
N GLY A 14 -25.39 1.80 -9.53
CA GLY A 14 -25.56 0.94 -10.68
C GLY A 14 -24.25 0.26 -11.05
N PHE A 15 -24.36 -0.98 -11.52
CA PHE A 15 -23.25 -1.78 -12.00
C PHE A 15 -23.67 -2.60 -13.22
N ALA A 16 -22.85 -2.56 -14.26
CA ALA A 16 -23.01 -3.43 -15.43
C ALA A 16 -21.68 -4.05 -15.81
N THR A 17 -21.66 -5.36 -15.93
CA THR A 17 -20.48 -6.13 -16.37
C THR A 17 -20.24 -5.96 -17.87
N GLY A 18 -19.07 -6.34 -18.31
CA GLY A 18 -18.70 -6.37 -19.73
C GLY A 18 -17.37 -5.67 -19.99
N ASN A 19 -17.09 -5.47 -21.29
CA ASN A 19 -15.93 -4.69 -21.70
C ASN A 19 -16.37 -3.67 -22.77
N PRO A 20 -16.69 -2.43 -22.36
CA PRO A 20 -16.48 -1.86 -21.02
C PRO A 20 -17.51 -2.30 -19.99
N ALA A 21 -17.07 -2.46 -18.76
CA ALA A 21 -17.96 -2.45 -17.59
C ALA A 21 -18.26 -1.00 -17.18
N THR A 22 -19.41 -0.78 -16.50
CA THR A 22 -19.78 0.54 -16.00
C THR A 22 -20.21 0.49 -14.53
N ILE A 23 -19.76 1.48 -13.76
CA ILE A 23 -20.09 1.65 -12.36
C ILE A 23 -20.67 3.05 -12.20
N SER A 24 -21.82 3.17 -11.58
CA SER A 24 -22.46 4.44 -11.29
C SER A 24 -22.45 4.70 -9.79
N VAL A 25 -22.10 5.90 -9.37
CA VAL A 25 -22.13 6.36 -7.98
C VAL A 25 -22.85 7.70 -7.85
N ASN A 26 -23.32 8.01 -6.65
CA ASN A 26 -23.96 9.29 -6.37
C ASN A 26 -22.94 10.44 -6.50
N ALA A 27 -23.26 11.44 -7.34
CA ALA A 27 -22.38 12.59 -7.58
C ALA A 27 -22.10 13.41 -6.30
N ALA A 28 -23.03 13.44 -5.34
CA ALA A 28 -22.83 14.15 -4.07
C ALA A 28 -21.74 13.52 -3.18
N GLN A 29 -21.42 12.25 -3.35
CA GLN A 29 -20.37 11.54 -2.60
C GLN A 29 -19.00 11.57 -3.31
N TRP A 30 -18.97 11.96 -4.58
CA TRP A 30 -17.75 11.98 -5.39
C TRP A 30 -16.66 12.95 -4.86
N PRO A 31 -16.99 14.18 -4.41
CA PRO A 31 -15.98 15.08 -3.86
C PRO A 31 -15.27 14.51 -2.63
N VAL A 32 -15.97 13.78 -1.76
CA VAL A 32 -15.37 13.14 -0.59
C VAL A 32 -14.37 12.06 -1.01
N LEU A 33 -14.75 11.25 -2.00
CA LEU A 33 -13.88 10.20 -2.52
C LEU A 33 -12.62 10.76 -3.20
N THR A 34 -12.69 11.95 -3.80
CA THR A 34 -11.59 12.54 -4.57
C THR A 34 -10.81 13.64 -3.81
N ALA A 35 -11.22 14.01 -2.59
CA ALA A 35 -10.66 15.14 -1.85
C ALA A 35 -9.13 15.09 -1.68
N ALA A 36 -8.58 13.92 -1.39
CA ALA A 36 -7.14 13.75 -1.20
C ALA A 36 -6.37 13.47 -2.52
N MET A 37 -7.07 13.27 -3.63
CA MET A 37 -6.50 12.99 -4.94
C MET A 37 -7.48 13.48 -6.02
N PRO A 38 -7.22 14.62 -6.67
CA PRO A 38 -8.19 15.26 -7.58
C PRO A 38 -8.56 14.40 -8.80
N ALA A 39 -7.66 13.54 -9.26
CA ALA A 39 -7.89 12.66 -10.42
C ALA A 39 -7.47 11.23 -10.12
N PRO A 40 -8.18 10.52 -9.22
CA PRO A 40 -7.85 9.12 -8.96
C PRO A 40 -8.20 8.27 -10.18
N GLY A 41 -7.32 7.34 -10.52
CA GLY A 41 -7.58 6.41 -11.61
C GLY A 41 -7.73 4.96 -11.15
N ILE A 42 -7.31 4.61 -9.91
CA ILE A 42 -7.47 3.27 -9.37
C ILE A 42 -8.50 3.28 -8.24
N PHE A 43 -9.42 2.33 -8.33
CA PHE A 43 -10.51 2.15 -7.39
C PHE A 43 -10.63 0.69 -6.95
N GLY A 44 -11.36 0.47 -5.87
CA GLY A 44 -11.90 -0.81 -5.48
C GLY A 44 -13.40 -0.73 -5.34
N ILE A 45 -14.13 -1.68 -5.89
CA ILE A 45 -15.54 -1.90 -5.59
C ILE A 45 -15.65 -3.10 -4.67
N ALA A 46 -16.43 -2.99 -3.62
CA ALA A 46 -16.59 -4.07 -2.65
C ALA A 46 -18.02 -4.13 -2.11
N ASP A 47 -18.47 -5.35 -1.82
CA ASP A 47 -19.66 -5.66 -1.04
C ASP A 47 -19.29 -6.65 0.09
N CYS A 48 -20.28 -7.28 0.74
CA CYS A 48 -20.05 -8.25 1.81
C CYS A 48 -19.44 -9.58 1.33
N ARG A 49 -19.36 -9.83 0.02
CA ARG A 49 -18.93 -11.12 -0.55
C ARG A 49 -17.63 -11.01 -1.32
N SER A 50 -17.41 -9.90 -2.01
CA SER A 50 -16.29 -9.76 -2.94
C SER A 50 -15.74 -8.34 -2.96
N ALA A 51 -14.48 -8.21 -3.41
CA ALA A 51 -13.84 -6.95 -3.68
C ALA A 51 -12.98 -7.07 -4.95
N VAL A 52 -13.15 -6.13 -5.87
CA VAL A 52 -12.38 -6.06 -7.12
C VAL A 52 -11.69 -4.72 -7.21
N MET A 53 -10.39 -4.73 -7.48
CA MET A 53 -9.59 -3.52 -7.77
C MET A 53 -9.44 -3.35 -9.28
N PHE A 54 -9.60 -2.13 -9.76
CA PHE A 54 -9.54 -1.81 -11.18
C PHE A 54 -9.03 -0.40 -11.43
N GLN A 55 -8.58 -0.15 -12.65
CA GLN A 55 -8.31 1.19 -13.18
C GLN A 55 -9.54 1.67 -13.95
N ALA A 56 -9.98 2.89 -13.68
CA ALA A 56 -10.95 3.59 -14.51
C ALA A 56 -10.34 3.90 -15.88
N SER A 57 -11.04 3.58 -16.96
CA SER A 57 -10.64 3.99 -18.32
C SER A 57 -11.14 5.39 -18.64
N ALA A 58 -12.30 5.76 -18.09
CA ALA A 58 -12.88 7.08 -18.17
C ALA A 58 -13.80 7.34 -16.99
N ILE A 59 -13.94 8.61 -16.62
CA ILE A 59 -14.87 9.08 -15.58
C ILE A 59 -15.67 10.22 -16.16
N THR A 60 -17.00 10.09 -16.11
CA THR A 60 -17.95 11.11 -16.60
C THR A 60 -18.81 11.61 -15.44
N THR A 61 -18.76 12.88 -15.15
CA THR A 61 -19.53 13.52 -14.09
C THR A 61 -20.79 14.14 -14.67
N GLY A 62 -21.97 13.69 -14.21
CA GLY A 62 -23.27 14.25 -14.54
C GLY A 62 -23.93 14.95 -13.34
N ALA A 63 -25.12 15.52 -13.54
CA ALA A 63 -25.81 16.31 -12.53
C ALA A 63 -26.18 15.55 -11.25
N GLY A 64 -26.34 14.23 -11.31
CA GLY A 64 -26.73 13.40 -10.14
C GLY A 64 -25.92 12.13 -10.01
N THR A 65 -25.11 11.79 -11.01
CA THR A 65 -24.40 10.52 -11.09
C THR A 65 -23.03 10.73 -11.69
N VAL A 66 -22.02 10.08 -11.09
CA VAL A 66 -20.72 9.89 -11.73
C VAL A 66 -20.66 8.47 -12.27
N GLN A 67 -20.36 8.36 -13.55
CA GLN A 67 -20.16 7.08 -14.23
C GLN A 67 -18.70 6.82 -14.46
N ILE A 68 -18.25 5.64 -14.05
CA ILE A 68 -16.90 5.14 -14.23
C ILE A 68 -16.96 4.02 -15.27
N THR A 69 -16.19 4.16 -16.32
CA THR A 69 -16.05 3.15 -17.37
C THR A 69 -14.77 2.37 -17.14
N VAL A 70 -14.83 1.05 -17.23
CA VAL A 70 -13.69 0.15 -17.03
C VAL A 70 -13.52 -0.73 -18.25
N ARG A 71 -12.33 -0.70 -18.85
CA ARG A 71 -11.93 -1.54 -19.98
C ARG A 71 -10.78 -2.46 -19.58
N ASN A 72 -10.64 -3.58 -20.29
CA ASN A 72 -9.50 -4.50 -20.12
C ASN A 72 -8.26 -3.96 -20.86
N THR A 73 -7.87 -2.72 -20.55
CA THR A 73 -6.73 -1.98 -21.12
C THR A 73 -5.93 -1.30 -20.00
N GLY A 74 -4.80 -0.73 -20.32
CA GLY A 74 -3.93 -0.09 -19.35
C GLY A 74 -3.37 -1.11 -18.35
N VAL A 75 -3.47 -0.79 -17.05
CA VAL A 75 -3.03 -1.72 -15.99
C VAL A 75 -4.04 -2.84 -15.69
N ASN A 76 -5.25 -2.77 -16.22
CA ASN A 76 -6.24 -3.84 -16.13
C ASN A 76 -5.86 -4.98 -17.08
N LYS A 77 -5.77 -6.20 -16.57
CA LYS A 77 -5.69 -7.41 -17.40
C LYS A 77 -7.08 -7.95 -17.70
N ILE A 78 -7.81 -8.26 -16.61
CA ILE A 78 -9.23 -8.57 -16.59
C ILE A 78 -9.76 -7.80 -15.40
N ALA A 79 -10.65 -6.81 -15.62
CA ALA A 79 -11.19 -6.01 -14.53
C ALA A 79 -12.45 -6.67 -13.95
N PHE A 80 -13.39 -7.05 -14.82
CA PHE A 80 -14.65 -7.70 -14.43
C PHE A 80 -14.96 -8.82 -15.43
N ASP A 81 -15.42 -9.94 -14.93
CA ASP A 81 -15.99 -11.01 -15.75
C ASP A 81 -17.51 -11.05 -15.62
N GLY A 82 -18.15 -11.97 -16.35
CA GLY A 82 -19.61 -12.08 -16.38
C GLY A 82 -20.22 -12.58 -15.06
N SER A 83 -19.41 -13.10 -14.14
CA SER A 83 -19.84 -13.57 -12.82
C SER A 83 -19.81 -12.48 -11.76
N ASP A 84 -19.08 -11.39 -11.98
CA ASP A 84 -19.03 -10.25 -11.07
C ASP A 84 -20.39 -9.56 -10.99
N THR A 85 -20.94 -9.46 -9.80
CA THR A 85 -22.22 -8.81 -9.54
C THR A 85 -22.12 -7.95 -8.30
N PHE A 86 -22.45 -6.67 -8.44
CA PHE A 86 -22.48 -5.70 -7.34
C PHE A 86 -23.85 -5.02 -7.31
N ALA A 87 -24.65 -5.38 -6.32
CA ALA A 87 -26.01 -4.84 -6.24
C ALA A 87 -26.01 -3.35 -5.83
N SER A 88 -26.89 -2.57 -6.48
CA SER A 88 -27.12 -1.18 -6.11
C SER A 88 -27.49 -1.04 -4.63
N GLY A 89 -26.88 -0.08 -3.93
CA GLY A 89 -27.08 0.17 -2.51
C GLY A 89 -26.41 -0.82 -1.56
N GLN A 90 -25.83 -1.94 -2.06
CA GLN A 90 -25.13 -2.93 -1.24
C GLN A 90 -23.62 -2.86 -1.44
N ALA A 91 -23.17 -2.39 -2.59
CA ALA A 91 -21.76 -2.23 -2.90
C ALA A 91 -21.31 -0.78 -2.67
N ARG A 92 -20.03 -0.64 -2.38
CA ARG A 92 -19.38 0.66 -2.22
C ARG A 92 -18.13 0.75 -3.09
N LEU A 93 -17.93 1.95 -3.62
CA LEU A 93 -16.71 2.30 -4.35
C LEU A 93 -15.75 3.00 -3.43
N TYR A 94 -14.50 2.59 -3.45
CA TYR A 94 -13.38 3.14 -2.68
C TYR A 94 -12.29 3.63 -3.63
N ARG A 95 -11.57 4.69 -3.26
CA ARG A 95 -10.33 5.04 -3.93
C ARG A 95 -9.22 4.07 -3.46
N ALA A 96 -8.43 3.56 -4.38
CA ALA A 96 -7.25 2.79 -4.04
C ALA A 96 -6.06 3.71 -3.78
N GLU A 97 -5.37 3.47 -2.68
CA GLU A 97 -4.18 4.19 -2.27
C GLU A 97 -2.95 3.29 -2.42
N SER A 98 -1.88 3.84 -2.97
CA SER A 98 -0.59 3.16 -3.08
C SER A 98 0.52 4.11 -2.65
N PHE A 99 1.28 3.73 -1.63
CA PHE A 99 2.39 4.51 -1.09
C PHE A 99 3.69 3.75 -1.11
N ILE A 100 4.77 4.47 -1.35
CA ILE A 100 6.13 4.03 -1.06
C ILE A 100 6.68 4.85 0.10
N TYR A 101 7.40 4.18 1.00
CA TYR A 101 8.21 4.82 2.03
C TYR A 101 9.67 4.63 1.67
N TYR A 102 10.45 5.69 1.77
CA TYR A 102 11.89 5.65 1.46
C TYR A 102 12.65 6.66 2.32
N ILE A 103 13.95 6.45 2.45
CA ILE A 103 14.83 7.39 3.12
C ILE A 103 15.47 8.27 2.06
N GLY A 104 15.34 9.58 2.25
CA GLY A 104 15.93 10.61 1.42
C GLY A 104 16.61 11.68 2.25
N ARG A 105 16.93 12.81 1.62
CA ARG A 105 17.39 14.01 2.31
C ARG A 105 16.37 15.12 2.13
N ASN A 106 16.04 15.81 3.22
CA ASN A 106 15.18 16.98 3.18
C ASN A 106 15.94 18.23 2.66
N ARG A 107 15.26 19.36 2.63
CA ARG A 107 15.87 20.63 2.15
C ARG A 107 17.05 21.09 3.00
N ALA A 108 17.11 20.72 4.26
CA ALA A 108 18.24 20.99 5.15
C ALA A 108 19.39 19.99 4.98
N GLY A 109 19.26 19.00 4.10
CA GLY A 109 20.23 17.93 3.88
C GLY A 109 20.18 16.81 4.95
N GLU A 110 19.20 16.84 5.86
CA GLU A 110 19.03 15.86 6.92
C GLU A 110 18.35 14.58 6.39
N PRO A 111 18.78 13.38 6.84
CA PRO A 111 18.15 12.13 6.45
C PRO A 111 16.73 12.10 6.99
N THR A 112 15.78 11.76 6.15
CA THR A 112 14.37 11.86 6.45
C THR A 112 13.62 10.69 5.84
N LEU A 113 12.68 10.11 6.58
CA LEU A 113 11.72 9.16 6.04
C LEU A 113 10.65 9.93 5.28
N PHE A 114 10.51 9.62 4.02
CA PHE A 114 9.49 10.19 3.12
C PHE A 114 8.40 9.17 2.84
N ARG A 115 7.22 9.70 2.54
CA ARG A 115 6.10 8.98 1.95
C ARG A 115 5.76 9.62 0.62
N ALA A 116 5.73 8.85 -0.47
CA ALA A 116 5.26 9.31 -1.77
C ALA A 116 4.12 8.43 -2.27
N ARG A 117 3.18 9.03 -2.98
CA ARG A 117 2.01 8.36 -3.54
C ARG A 117 2.26 7.95 -4.98
N PHE A 118 1.81 6.76 -5.35
CA PHE A 118 1.62 6.40 -6.74
C PHE A 118 0.25 6.86 -7.19
N ASN A 119 0.20 7.50 -8.33
CA ASN A 119 -1.03 7.87 -9.00
C ASN A 119 -1.09 7.23 -10.39
N VAL A 120 -2.31 6.92 -10.82
CA VAL A 120 -2.63 6.50 -12.18
C VAL A 120 -3.81 7.33 -12.60
N LEU A 121 -3.70 8.01 -13.71
CA LEU A 121 -4.82 8.75 -14.27
C LEU A 121 -5.81 7.79 -14.96
N PRO A 122 -7.09 8.14 -15.05
CA PRO A 122 -8.05 7.36 -15.83
C PRO A 122 -7.56 7.16 -17.26
N GLY A 123 -7.54 5.90 -17.72
CA GLY A 123 -7.11 5.53 -19.07
C GLY A 123 -5.61 5.60 -19.36
N ALA A 124 -4.78 5.96 -18.39
CA ALA A 124 -3.34 5.98 -18.58
C ALA A 124 -2.75 4.55 -18.56
N ASP A 125 -1.71 4.33 -19.35
CA ASP A 125 -1.00 3.04 -19.40
C ASP A 125 0.05 2.91 -18.30
N ASP A 126 0.51 4.03 -17.73
CA ASP A 126 1.59 4.07 -16.77
C ASP A 126 1.15 4.49 -15.37
N VAL A 127 1.76 3.86 -14.39
CA VAL A 127 1.70 4.25 -12.98
C VAL A 127 2.81 5.26 -12.71
N VAL A 128 2.46 6.46 -12.29
CA VAL A 128 3.42 7.53 -12.01
C VAL A 128 3.63 7.67 -10.51
N LEU A 129 4.89 7.67 -10.09
CA LEU A 129 5.27 8.05 -8.74
C LEU A 129 5.27 9.59 -8.65
N ASP A 130 4.38 10.13 -7.83
CA ASP A 130 4.33 11.58 -7.58
C ASP A 130 5.36 11.97 -6.51
N THR A 131 6.60 12.17 -6.96
CA THR A 131 7.69 12.62 -6.08
C THR A 131 7.59 14.09 -5.70
N GLY A 132 6.86 14.90 -6.47
CA GLY A 132 6.63 16.32 -6.18
C GLY A 132 5.72 16.52 -4.96
N LEU A 133 4.92 15.53 -4.61
CA LEU A 133 4.05 15.50 -3.44
C LEU A 133 4.56 14.54 -2.36
N ALA A 134 5.87 14.24 -2.35
CA ALA A 134 6.45 13.44 -1.28
C ALA A 134 6.39 14.21 0.05
N GLU A 135 5.81 13.58 1.04
CA GLU A 135 5.67 14.13 2.39
C GLU A 135 6.84 13.68 3.27
N GLU A 136 7.41 14.60 4.03
CA GLU A 136 8.34 14.30 5.10
C GLU A 136 7.55 13.70 6.29
N VAL A 137 7.88 12.46 6.66
CA VAL A 137 7.18 11.76 7.75
C VAL A 137 7.93 11.92 9.07
N VAL A 138 9.23 11.60 9.05
CA VAL A 138 10.10 11.72 10.25
C VAL A 138 11.51 12.09 9.83
N GLU A 139 12.01 13.22 10.35
CA GLU A 139 13.40 13.64 10.20
C GLU A 139 14.33 12.80 11.07
N GLY A 140 15.58 12.66 10.66
CA GLY A 140 16.61 11.94 11.39
C GLY A 140 16.66 10.43 11.07
N VAL A 141 15.80 9.89 10.24
CA VAL A 141 15.80 8.46 9.89
C VAL A 141 16.92 8.16 8.91
N GLU A 142 17.93 7.40 9.36
CA GLU A 142 19.10 7.02 8.55
C GLU A 142 19.00 5.64 7.90
N ASN A 143 18.23 4.73 8.52
CA ASN A 143 18.07 3.36 8.04
C ASN A 143 16.68 2.81 8.37
N MET A 144 16.13 2.00 7.47
CA MET A 144 14.87 1.29 7.64
C MET A 144 15.07 -0.18 7.25
N GLN A 145 14.78 -1.08 8.18
CA GLN A 145 14.77 -2.52 7.97
C GLN A 145 13.33 -3.04 8.03
N LEU A 146 13.02 -3.98 7.15
CA LEU A 146 11.71 -4.62 7.09
C LEU A 146 11.88 -6.14 7.11
N LEU A 147 11.11 -6.81 7.99
CA LEU A 147 10.93 -8.25 7.97
C LEU A 147 9.44 -8.56 7.88
N PHE A 148 9.12 -9.69 7.29
CA PHE A 148 7.76 -10.11 7.01
C PHE A 148 7.44 -11.38 7.80
N ALA A 149 6.39 -11.31 8.60
CA ALA A 149 5.87 -12.42 9.36
C ALA A 149 4.96 -13.24 8.45
N GLN A 150 5.35 -14.47 8.13
CA GLN A 150 4.74 -15.30 7.10
C GLN A 150 4.15 -16.58 7.67
N ASP A 151 3.01 -16.99 7.15
CA ASP A 151 2.44 -18.33 7.28
C ASP A 151 3.13 -19.24 6.24
N ILE A 152 4.13 -19.99 6.70
CA ILE A 152 4.94 -20.86 5.87
C ILE A 152 4.31 -22.24 5.84
N VAL A 153 3.95 -22.71 4.65
CA VAL A 153 3.47 -24.08 4.41
C VAL A 153 4.44 -24.82 3.48
N THR A 154 4.53 -26.12 3.64
CA THR A 154 5.38 -26.98 2.80
C THR A 154 4.81 -27.20 1.40
N ASN A 155 3.48 -27.17 1.28
CA ASN A 155 2.78 -27.28 0.00
C ASN A 155 2.28 -25.91 -0.45
N PRO A 156 2.81 -25.34 -1.56
CA PRO A 156 2.38 -24.03 -2.06
C PRO A 156 0.90 -23.95 -2.46
N ALA A 157 0.30 -25.08 -2.84
CA ALA A 157 -1.12 -25.15 -3.20
C ALA A 157 -2.07 -25.17 -1.98
N GLN A 158 -1.53 -25.38 -0.79
CA GLN A 158 -2.31 -25.35 0.45
C GLN A 158 -2.76 -23.91 0.75
N ALA A 159 -4.00 -23.75 1.17
CA ALA A 159 -4.50 -22.45 1.65
C ALA A 159 -3.70 -21.97 2.88
N PRO A 160 -3.62 -20.66 3.14
CA PRO A 160 -3.05 -20.12 4.36
C PRO A 160 -3.71 -20.72 5.60
N THR A 161 -2.90 -21.08 6.60
CA THR A 161 -3.40 -21.69 7.86
C THR A 161 -3.87 -20.63 8.87
N GLY A 162 -3.52 -19.37 8.65
CA GLY A 162 -3.76 -18.28 9.59
C GLY A 162 -2.71 -18.18 10.70
N VAL A 163 -1.72 -19.07 10.73
CA VAL A 163 -0.69 -19.12 11.78
C VAL A 163 0.65 -18.62 11.25
N ILE A 164 1.15 -17.55 11.83
CA ILE A 164 2.51 -17.08 11.55
C ILE A 164 3.52 -18.03 12.20
N ASN A 165 4.35 -18.64 11.38
CA ASN A 165 5.37 -19.61 11.83
C ASN A 165 6.78 -19.28 11.34
N GLY A 166 6.98 -18.14 10.69
CA GLY A 166 8.32 -17.69 10.29
C GLY A 166 8.41 -16.21 10.00
N ILE A 167 9.64 -15.68 10.11
CA ILE A 167 9.98 -14.31 9.79
C ILE A 167 10.99 -14.33 8.64
N ARG A 168 10.75 -13.52 7.60
CA ARG A 168 11.50 -13.53 6.35
C ARG A 168 11.83 -12.13 5.87
N THR A 169 12.92 -12.01 5.12
CA THR A 169 13.14 -10.83 4.27
C THR A 169 12.20 -10.87 3.07
N ALA A 170 12.01 -9.75 2.37
CA ALA A 170 11.19 -9.71 1.17
C ALA A 170 11.65 -10.74 0.12
N ALA A 171 12.97 -10.86 -0.11
CA ALA A 171 13.55 -11.82 -1.05
C ALA A 171 13.46 -13.28 -0.58
N GLY A 172 13.24 -13.51 0.71
CA GLY A 172 13.16 -14.84 1.31
C GLY A 172 11.75 -15.36 1.49
N LEU A 173 10.71 -14.67 1.00
CA LEU A 173 9.32 -15.13 1.09
C LEU A 173 9.10 -16.42 0.32
N LEU A 174 8.32 -17.31 0.88
CA LEU A 174 7.99 -18.61 0.31
C LEU A 174 6.52 -18.66 -0.14
N PRO A 175 6.17 -19.44 -1.18
CA PRO A 175 7.06 -20.29 -1.98
C PRO A 175 7.95 -19.50 -2.94
N ASP A 176 7.60 -18.27 -3.28
CA ASP A 176 8.31 -17.40 -4.21
C ASP A 176 8.06 -15.94 -3.87
N SER A 177 9.13 -15.17 -3.66
CA SER A 177 9.09 -13.74 -3.32
C SER A 177 8.55 -12.84 -4.46
N ASN A 178 8.60 -13.34 -5.70
CA ASN A 178 8.11 -12.61 -6.87
C ASN A 178 6.65 -12.94 -7.20
N SER A 179 6.07 -13.95 -6.54
CA SER A 179 4.70 -14.36 -6.76
C SER A 179 3.72 -13.74 -5.77
N GLN A 180 2.48 -13.57 -6.22
CA GLN A 180 1.37 -13.19 -5.37
C GLN A 180 1.18 -14.17 -4.20
N ALA A 181 1.40 -15.46 -4.43
CA ALA A 181 1.22 -16.51 -3.43
C ALA A 181 2.12 -16.32 -2.19
N GLY A 182 3.38 -15.91 -2.37
CA GLY A 182 4.28 -15.60 -1.26
C GLY A 182 3.78 -14.41 -0.42
N TRP A 183 3.36 -13.35 -1.08
CA TRP A 183 2.88 -12.14 -0.42
C TRP A 183 1.51 -12.29 0.24
N GLN A 184 0.62 -13.12 -0.28
CA GLN A 184 -0.69 -13.41 0.32
C GLN A 184 -0.58 -14.08 1.68
N ARG A 185 0.56 -14.74 1.96
CA ARG A 185 0.83 -15.43 3.22
C ARG A 185 1.50 -14.53 4.28
N VAL A 186 1.71 -13.25 3.98
CA VAL A 186 2.27 -12.29 4.93
C VAL A 186 1.15 -11.74 5.81
N GLY A 187 1.17 -12.06 7.08
CA GLY A 187 0.20 -11.59 8.09
C GLY A 187 0.75 -10.51 9.02
N GLY A 188 2.03 -10.15 8.91
CA GLY A 188 2.61 -9.08 9.69
C GLY A 188 3.88 -8.51 9.09
N VAL A 189 4.22 -7.30 9.49
CA VAL A 189 5.45 -6.60 9.11
C VAL A 189 6.16 -6.13 10.37
N GLN A 190 7.44 -6.45 10.48
CA GLN A 190 8.33 -5.85 11.48
C GLN A 190 9.06 -4.68 10.83
N VAL A 191 9.05 -3.54 11.48
CA VAL A 191 9.71 -2.32 11.03
C VAL A 191 10.75 -1.93 12.04
N GLY A 192 12.00 -1.77 11.60
CA GLY A 192 13.09 -1.25 12.40
C GLY A 192 13.63 0.04 11.78
N LEU A 193 13.71 1.10 12.57
CA LEU A 193 14.21 2.40 12.15
C LEU A 193 15.43 2.77 12.97
N LEU A 194 16.52 3.19 12.31
CA LEU A 194 17.63 3.89 12.96
C LEU A 194 17.39 5.39 12.84
N VAL A 195 17.24 6.05 13.97
CA VAL A 195 16.98 7.49 14.03
C VAL A 195 18.15 8.20 14.73
N ARG A 196 18.62 9.29 14.16
CA ARG A 196 19.65 10.15 14.77
C ARG A 196 19.07 11.45 15.29
N GLY A 197 19.68 11.99 16.33
CA GLY A 197 19.43 13.37 16.78
C GLY A 197 20.04 14.40 15.81
N ASN A 198 19.43 15.59 15.74
CA ASN A 198 19.89 16.68 14.88
C ASN A 198 21.16 17.34 15.43
N ASP A 199 21.33 17.36 16.74
CA ASP A 199 22.47 17.99 17.39
C ASP A 199 23.63 17.02 17.63
N ARG A 200 24.84 17.56 17.62
CA ARG A 200 26.04 16.85 18.10
C ARG A 200 26.06 16.95 19.61
N ALA A 201 25.79 15.84 20.28
CA ALA A 201 25.69 15.78 21.72
C ALA A 201 27.01 15.46 22.43
N ALA A 202 28.16 15.62 21.80
CA ALA A 202 29.49 15.18 22.28
C ALA A 202 29.45 13.75 22.88
N ALA A 203 28.49 12.95 22.47
CA ALA A 203 28.25 11.63 23.00
C ALA A 203 29.42 10.73 22.62
N GLN A 204 30.00 10.06 23.61
CA GLN A 204 30.92 8.96 23.36
C GLN A 204 30.19 7.91 22.52
N GLN A 205 30.76 7.57 21.38
CA GLN A 205 30.17 6.57 20.50
C GLN A 205 30.08 5.23 21.22
N LYS A 206 28.90 4.59 21.19
CA LYS A 206 28.75 3.25 21.73
C LYS A 206 29.72 2.31 21.01
N THR A 207 30.57 1.61 21.78
CA THR A 207 31.47 0.57 21.25
C THR A 207 30.74 -0.71 20.87
N ALA A 208 29.51 -0.92 21.36
CA ALA A 208 28.71 -2.08 21.04
C ALA A 208 28.04 -1.95 19.64
N PRO A 209 28.04 -3.02 18.83
CA PRO A 209 27.41 -2.99 17.53
C PRO A 209 25.91 -2.73 17.65
N THR A 210 25.44 -1.68 16.99
CA THR A 210 24.02 -1.38 16.88
C THR A 210 23.37 -2.35 15.88
N ARG A 211 22.20 -2.87 16.23
CA ARG A 211 21.43 -3.78 15.37
C ARG A 211 20.01 -3.26 15.23
N SER A 212 19.42 -3.51 14.05
CA SER A 212 17.99 -3.32 13.80
C SER A 212 17.45 -4.58 13.13
N LEU A 213 16.44 -5.18 13.71
CA LEU A 213 15.84 -6.46 13.28
C LEU A 213 16.93 -7.54 12.98
N GLY A 214 17.95 -7.64 13.85
CA GLY A 214 19.07 -8.56 13.69
C GLY A 214 20.17 -8.09 12.74
N THR A 215 19.94 -7.12 11.87
CA THR A 215 20.95 -6.57 10.95
C THR A 215 21.92 -5.66 11.70
N ARG A 216 23.24 -5.92 11.56
CA ARG A 216 24.27 -5.06 12.12
C ARG A 216 24.37 -3.76 11.32
N LEU A 217 24.33 -2.63 12.02
CA LEU A 217 24.44 -1.31 11.43
C LEU A 217 25.81 -0.70 11.77
N GLN A 218 26.46 -0.12 10.76
CA GLN A 218 27.68 0.67 10.96
C GLN A 218 27.29 2.13 11.18
N LEU A 219 27.63 2.67 12.35
CA LEU A 219 27.31 4.05 12.70
C LEU A 219 28.47 4.97 12.35
N PRO A 220 28.23 6.14 11.72
CA PRO A 220 29.24 7.17 11.54
C PRO A 220 29.74 7.72 12.88
N ALA A 221 31.05 8.01 12.96
CA ALA A 221 31.66 8.65 14.12
C ALA A 221 31.54 10.18 14.04
N ASP A 222 30.29 10.68 14.13
CA ASP A 222 29.97 12.10 13.93
C ASP A 222 29.49 12.83 15.21
N GLY A 223 29.56 12.14 16.37
CA GLY A 223 29.14 12.69 17.66
C GLY A 223 27.64 12.86 17.83
N ARG A 224 26.82 12.29 16.92
CA ARG A 224 25.37 12.33 17.01
C ARG A 224 24.82 11.12 17.79
N TYR A 225 23.80 11.35 18.60
CA TYR A 225 23.08 10.26 19.27
C TYR A 225 22.21 9.50 18.26
N ARG A 226 22.17 8.18 18.41
CA ARG A 226 21.33 7.28 17.57
C ARG A 226 20.59 6.27 18.40
N SER A 227 19.33 6.06 18.06
CA SER A 227 18.47 5.05 18.65
C SER A 227 17.82 4.19 17.58
N VAL A 228 17.60 2.92 17.92
CA VAL A 228 16.83 2.00 17.09
C VAL A 228 15.44 1.86 17.70
N TYR A 229 14.43 1.99 16.84
CA TYR A 229 13.03 1.79 17.17
C TYR A 229 12.51 0.60 16.35
N GLU A 230 11.91 -0.36 17.02
CA GLU A 230 11.36 -1.55 16.38
C GLU A 230 9.89 -1.74 16.75
N THR A 231 9.06 -2.11 15.78
CA THR A 231 7.65 -2.37 16.00
C THR A 231 7.14 -3.49 15.10
N ASN A 232 6.04 -4.11 15.51
CA ASN A 232 5.34 -5.13 14.75
C ASN A 232 3.95 -4.63 14.35
N ILE A 233 3.60 -4.78 13.09
CA ILE A 233 2.33 -4.38 12.52
C ILE A 233 1.62 -5.63 12.01
N ALA A 234 0.45 -5.96 12.59
CA ALA A 234 -0.37 -7.05 12.12
C ALA A 234 -1.24 -6.62 10.93
N LEU A 235 -1.28 -7.46 9.90
CA LEU A 235 -2.12 -7.27 8.72
C LEU A 235 -3.41 -8.09 8.88
N ARG A 236 -4.43 -7.47 9.48
CA ARG A 236 -5.64 -8.18 9.99
C ARG A 236 -6.45 -8.95 8.94
N ASN A 237 -6.42 -8.58 7.66
CA ASN A 237 -7.29 -9.14 6.62
C ASN A 237 -6.58 -10.08 5.64
N ARG A 238 -5.46 -10.69 6.05
CA ARG A 238 -4.60 -11.46 5.13
C ARG A 238 -4.57 -12.96 5.39
N LEU A 239 -4.85 -13.42 6.60
CA LEU A 239 -4.60 -14.80 7.01
C LEU A 239 -5.88 -15.58 7.34
N TYR A 240 -7.02 -15.17 6.81
CA TYR A 240 -8.22 -15.99 6.93
C TYR A 240 -8.20 -17.03 5.81
N GLY A 241 -7.94 -18.29 6.19
CA GLY A 241 -8.21 -19.43 5.32
C GLY A 241 -9.71 -19.46 5.01
N ASN A 242 -10.05 -19.67 3.75
CA ASN A 242 -11.39 -19.99 3.31
C ASN A 242 -11.72 -21.45 3.71
#